data_e2c5a6b1c87378c7ee9c1ed4edcad336
#
_entry.id   e2c5a6b1c87378c7ee9c1ed4edcad336
#
_cell.length_a   1.000
_cell.length_b   1.000
_cell.length_c   1.000
_cell.angle_alpha   90.00
_cell.angle_beta   90.00
_cell.angle_gamma   90.00
#
_symmetry.space_group_name_H-M   'P 1'
#
loop_
_entity.id
_entity.type
_entity.pdbx_description
1 polymer ?
#
loop_
_entity_poly.entity_id
_entity_poly.type
_entity_poly.pdbx_seq_one_letter_code
_entity_poly.pdbx_strand_id
1 'polypeptide(L)'
;MDKQKAELAQIEGAQVESVTDDNGLPAVKVTFSNGILFKTGKADLSAGAKQSLSEFAASLRNTPDTNVQIYGYTDNTGSYAANEKVANNRSNNVKNYLVNSGVDSSRLAATGVPMDGYVADNSTEAGRAQNRRVEIYISANEDMVKQANAGTLK
;
A
#
# COMPACT_ATOMS: atom_id res chain seq x y z
N MET A 1 1.38 12.72 -10.98
CA MET A 1 1.55 12.13 -9.63
C MET A 1 1.53 13.12 -8.47
N ASP A 2 1.94 14.37 -8.69
CA ASP A 2 1.92 15.36 -7.60
C ASP A 2 0.52 15.66 -7.10
N LYS A 3 -0.44 15.76 -8.01
CA LYS A 3 -1.85 15.95 -7.65
C LYS A 3 -2.37 14.74 -6.88
N GLN A 4 -2.06 13.54 -7.32
CA GLN A 4 -2.46 12.31 -6.64
C GLN A 4 -1.83 12.23 -5.24
N LYS A 5 -0.56 12.58 -5.12
CA LYS A 5 0.11 12.61 -3.82
C LYS A 5 -0.61 13.55 -2.85
N ALA A 6 -1.00 14.74 -3.31
CA ALA A 6 -1.72 15.70 -2.49
C ALA A 6 -3.10 15.17 -2.07
N GLU A 7 -3.83 14.50 -2.96
CA GLU A 7 -5.11 13.86 -2.64
C GLU A 7 -4.93 12.76 -1.61
N LEU A 8 -3.92 11.89 -1.78
CA LEU A 8 -3.67 10.78 -0.87
C LEU A 8 -3.25 11.25 0.52
N ALA A 9 -2.54 12.38 0.61
CA ALA A 9 -2.13 12.95 1.89
C ALA A 9 -3.32 13.43 2.73
N GLN A 10 -4.50 13.62 2.14
CA GLN A 10 -5.73 13.97 2.85
C GLN A 10 -6.42 12.75 3.47
N ILE A 11 -6.03 11.54 3.09
CA ILE A 11 -6.66 10.31 3.59
C ILE A 11 -6.20 10.06 5.03
N GLU A 12 -7.16 9.85 5.93
CA GLU A 12 -6.86 9.59 7.34
C GLU A 12 -6.02 8.32 7.50
N GLY A 13 -4.94 8.42 8.24
CA GLY A 13 -4.03 7.31 8.51
C GLY A 13 -2.98 7.06 7.45
N ALA A 14 -3.04 7.75 6.31
CA ALA A 14 -2.07 7.59 5.24
C ALA A 14 -0.84 8.46 5.48
N GLN A 15 0.35 7.84 5.44
CA GLN A 15 1.63 8.55 5.40
C GLN A 15 2.13 8.48 3.96
N VAL A 16 2.26 9.62 3.31
CA VAL A 16 2.52 9.70 1.87
C VAL A 16 3.87 10.34 1.62
N GLU A 17 4.71 9.69 0.81
CA GLU A 17 6.01 10.22 0.44
C GLU A 17 6.32 9.96 -1.03
N SER A 18 7.12 10.84 -1.62
CA SER A 18 7.62 10.67 -2.97
C SER A 18 8.86 9.76 -2.93
N VAL A 19 8.90 8.79 -3.84
CA VAL A 19 10.03 7.88 -4.00
C VAL A 19 10.37 7.76 -5.48
N THR A 20 11.45 7.07 -5.78
CA THR A 20 11.84 6.78 -7.15
C THR A 20 11.72 5.27 -7.36
N ASP A 21 11.08 4.85 -8.46
CA ASP A 21 10.96 3.43 -8.77
C ASP A 21 12.26 2.85 -9.33
N ASP A 22 12.26 1.54 -9.63
CA ASP A 22 13.45 0.83 -10.11
C ASP A 22 13.94 1.34 -11.48
N ASN A 23 13.07 2.05 -12.21
CA ASN A 23 13.39 2.63 -13.52
C ASN A 23 13.82 4.10 -13.40
N GLY A 24 14.00 4.64 -12.19
CA GLY A 24 14.37 6.01 -11.95
C GLY A 24 13.23 7.00 -12.12
N LEU A 25 11.99 6.55 -12.17
CA LEU A 25 10.80 7.39 -12.37
C LEU A 25 10.15 7.73 -11.04
N PRO A 26 9.48 8.91 -10.95
CA PRO A 26 8.74 9.27 -9.76
C PRO A 26 7.64 8.26 -9.44
N ALA A 27 7.53 7.94 -8.15
CA ALA A 27 6.48 7.07 -7.62
C ALA A 27 5.99 7.63 -6.29
N VAL A 28 4.87 7.11 -5.80
CA VAL A 28 4.29 7.51 -4.52
C VAL A 28 4.24 6.29 -3.61
N LYS A 29 4.75 6.43 -2.39
CA LYS A 29 4.68 5.41 -1.35
C LYS A 29 3.68 5.85 -0.30
N VAL A 30 2.69 5.02 -0.02
CA VAL A 30 1.67 5.25 1.01
C VAL A 30 1.82 4.17 2.07
N THR A 31 1.96 4.59 3.32
CA THR A 31 2.12 3.67 4.46
C THR A 31 0.93 3.80 5.40
N PHE A 32 0.34 2.66 5.75
CA PHE A 32 -0.68 2.55 6.79
C PHE A 32 -0.17 1.62 7.87
N SER A 33 -0.32 1.99 9.15
CA SER A 33 -0.06 1.05 10.24
C SER A 33 -1.14 -0.02 10.27
N ASN A 34 -0.78 -1.26 10.67
CA ASN A 34 -1.75 -2.34 10.75
C ASN A 34 -2.84 -2.06 11.79
N GLY A 35 -2.53 -1.31 12.85
CA GLY A 35 -3.51 -0.91 13.85
C GLY A 35 -4.61 -0.02 13.31
N ILE A 36 -4.34 0.73 12.25
CA ILE A 36 -5.33 1.56 11.55
C ILE A 36 -6.19 0.70 10.62
N LEU A 37 -5.55 -0.22 9.87
CA LEU A 37 -6.23 -0.96 8.80
C LEU A 37 -7.02 -2.17 9.31
N PHE A 38 -6.52 -2.86 10.33
CA PHE A 38 -7.05 -4.17 10.71
C PHE A 38 -7.57 -4.19 12.13
N LYS A 39 -8.59 -5.03 12.37
CA LYS A 39 -9.03 -5.33 13.73
C LYS A 39 -7.89 -6.04 14.47
N THR A 40 -7.80 -5.84 15.79
CA THR A 40 -6.71 -6.36 16.61
C THR A 40 -6.49 -7.86 16.37
N GLY A 41 -5.25 -8.22 15.99
CA GLY A 41 -4.85 -9.61 15.76
C GLY A 41 -5.48 -10.29 14.57
N LYS A 42 -6.17 -9.54 13.69
CA LYS A 42 -6.90 -10.10 12.55
C LYS A 42 -6.44 -9.50 11.23
N ALA A 43 -6.84 -10.15 10.14
CA ALA A 43 -6.69 -9.63 8.78
C ALA A 43 -7.95 -8.89 8.30
N ASP A 44 -9.02 -8.87 9.10
CA ASP A 44 -10.26 -8.20 8.77
C ASP A 44 -10.07 -6.67 8.84
N LEU A 45 -10.52 -5.97 7.80
CA LEU A 45 -10.41 -4.51 7.74
C LEU A 45 -11.35 -3.86 8.75
N SER A 46 -10.85 -2.81 9.43
CA SER A 46 -11.67 -2.00 10.31
C SER A 46 -12.64 -1.13 9.50
N ALA A 47 -13.69 -0.60 10.16
CA ALA A 47 -14.65 0.29 9.50
C ALA A 47 -13.97 1.57 9.00
N GLY A 48 -13.06 2.14 9.81
CA GLY A 48 -12.31 3.33 9.39
C GLY A 48 -11.37 3.04 8.22
N ALA A 49 -10.76 1.85 8.19
CA ALA A 49 -9.93 1.43 7.07
C ALA A 49 -10.72 1.34 5.76
N LYS A 50 -11.93 0.81 5.81
CA LYS A 50 -12.78 0.70 4.62
C LYS A 50 -13.08 2.07 4.03
N GLN A 51 -13.34 3.08 4.86
CA GLN A 51 -13.52 4.44 4.38
C GLN A 51 -12.24 5.00 3.76
N SER A 52 -11.11 4.87 4.42
CA SER A 52 -9.82 5.35 3.91
C SER A 52 -9.44 4.66 2.60
N LEU A 53 -9.63 3.34 2.52
CA LEU A 53 -9.34 2.59 1.30
C LEU A 53 -10.31 2.90 0.16
N SER A 54 -11.57 3.27 0.47
CA SER A 54 -12.52 3.72 -0.56
C SER A 54 -12.07 5.04 -1.17
N GLU A 55 -11.57 5.97 -0.37
CA GLU A 55 -10.99 7.23 -0.85
C GLU A 55 -9.73 6.97 -1.67
N PHE A 56 -8.90 6.03 -1.21
CA PHE A 56 -7.70 5.60 -1.94
C PHE A 56 -8.07 5.02 -3.31
N ALA A 57 -9.08 4.16 -3.37
CA ALA A 57 -9.57 3.58 -4.62
C ALA A 57 -10.06 4.65 -5.58
N ALA A 58 -10.76 5.67 -5.07
CA ALA A 58 -11.24 6.78 -5.91
C ALA A 58 -10.07 7.51 -6.57
N SER A 59 -8.99 7.76 -5.83
CA SER A 59 -7.78 8.37 -6.38
C SER A 59 -7.15 7.48 -7.45
N LEU A 60 -7.08 6.17 -7.21
CA LEU A 60 -6.51 5.22 -8.17
C LEU A 60 -7.34 5.13 -9.47
N ARG A 61 -8.66 5.23 -9.37
CA ARG A 61 -9.51 5.24 -10.56
C ARG A 61 -9.28 6.47 -11.44
N ASN A 62 -8.85 7.58 -10.85
CA ASN A 62 -8.54 8.81 -11.58
C ASN A 62 -7.17 8.78 -12.26
N THR A 63 -6.33 7.79 -11.98
CA THR A 63 -5.01 7.62 -12.58
C THR A 63 -4.84 6.21 -13.13
N PRO A 64 -5.63 5.83 -14.17
CA PRO A 64 -5.68 4.44 -14.65
C PRO A 64 -4.36 3.93 -15.22
N ASP A 65 -3.43 4.82 -15.59
CA ASP A 65 -2.13 4.45 -16.17
C ASP A 65 -1.05 4.25 -15.11
N THR A 66 -1.43 3.87 -13.90
CA THR A 66 -0.49 3.52 -12.83
C THR A 66 -0.67 2.08 -12.39
N ASN A 67 0.44 1.48 -11.94
CA ASN A 67 0.45 0.17 -11.29
C ASN A 67 0.60 0.34 -9.79
N VAL A 68 0.04 -0.59 -9.04
CA VAL A 68 0.00 -0.51 -7.58
C VAL A 68 0.52 -1.82 -6.99
N GLN A 69 1.52 -1.72 -6.12
CA GLN A 69 2.06 -2.87 -5.39
C GLN A 69 1.79 -2.69 -3.90
N ILE A 70 1.24 -3.73 -3.29
CA ILE A 70 0.81 -3.73 -1.88
C ILE A 70 1.68 -4.74 -1.13
N TYR A 71 2.39 -4.27 -0.08
CA TYR A 71 3.25 -5.11 0.74
C TYR A 71 2.75 -5.10 2.18
N GLY A 72 2.48 -6.30 2.73
CA GLY A 72 2.09 -6.47 4.12
C GLY A 72 3.26 -6.93 4.97
N TYR A 73 3.66 -6.13 5.96
CA TYR A 73 4.83 -6.39 6.82
C TYR A 73 4.38 -6.79 8.22
N THR A 74 5.23 -7.57 8.89
CA THR A 74 5.04 -8.01 10.28
C THR A 74 6.22 -7.54 11.15
N ASP A 75 6.08 -7.71 12.47
CA ASP A 75 7.21 -7.65 13.38
C ASP A 75 7.87 -9.04 13.50
N ASN A 76 8.73 -9.24 14.48
CA ASN A 76 9.45 -10.51 14.69
C ASN A 76 8.79 -11.43 15.73
N THR A 77 7.54 -11.18 16.11
CA THR A 77 6.84 -11.94 17.13
C THR A 77 6.19 -13.18 16.54
N GLY A 78 6.39 -14.33 17.18
CA GLY A 78 5.78 -15.59 16.77
C GLY A 78 6.57 -16.34 15.70
N SER A 79 5.94 -17.36 15.10
CA SER A 79 6.59 -18.20 14.10
C SER A 79 6.57 -17.55 12.72
N TYR A 80 7.50 -17.98 11.87
CA TYR A 80 7.52 -17.53 10.46
C TYR A 80 6.23 -17.92 9.75
N ALA A 81 5.77 -19.16 9.93
CA ALA A 81 4.56 -19.65 9.26
C ALA A 81 3.32 -18.84 9.62
N ALA A 82 3.15 -18.49 10.89
CA ALA A 82 2.03 -17.66 11.33
C ALA A 82 2.11 -16.25 10.76
N ASN A 83 3.29 -15.65 10.74
CA ASN A 83 3.50 -14.32 10.19
C ASN A 83 3.31 -14.29 8.67
N GLU A 84 3.75 -15.34 7.97
CA GLU A 84 3.55 -15.47 6.53
C GLU A 84 2.06 -15.49 6.19
N LYS A 85 1.28 -16.28 6.91
CA LYS A 85 -0.17 -16.36 6.71
C LYS A 85 -0.84 -15.02 6.94
N VAL A 86 -0.51 -14.35 8.04
CA VAL A 86 -1.10 -13.04 8.39
C VAL A 86 -0.69 -11.99 7.35
N ALA A 87 0.57 -11.93 6.97
CA ALA A 87 1.07 -10.96 5.99
C ALA A 87 0.37 -11.12 4.65
N ASN A 88 0.24 -12.37 4.17
CA ASN A 88 -0.43 -12.65 2.91
C ASN A 88 -1.91 -12.32 2.98
N ASN A 89 -2.60 -12.70 4.05
CA ASN A 89 -4.02 -12.43 4.22
C ASN A 89 -4.29 -10.92 4.29
N ARG A 90 -3.46 -10.16 5.00
CA ARG A 90 -3.64 -8.72 5.15
C ARG A 90 -3.42 -8.00 3.83
N SER A 91 -2.33 -8.29 3.11
CA SER A 91 -2.06 -7.65 1.82
C SER A 91 -3.14 -7.99 0.79
N ASN A 92 -3.60 -9.25 0.77
CA ASN A 92 -4.66 -9.68 -0.13
C ASN A 92 -6.01 -9.05 0.20
N ASN A 93 -6.33 -8.86 1.47
CA ASN A 93 -7.59 -8.21 1.87
C ASN A 93 -7.61 -6.75 1.46
N VAL A 94 -6.48 -6.05 1.54
CA VAL A 94 -6.36 -4.68 1.03
C VAL A 94 -6.59 -4.67 -0.49
N LYS A 95 -5.92 -5.55 -1.23
CA LYS A 95 -6.10 -5.67 -2.67
C LYS A 95 -7.56 -5.94 -3.04
N ASN A 96 -8.17 -6.93 -2.39
CA ASN A 96 -9.55 -7.32 -2.69
C ASN A 96 -10.53 -6.18 -2.42
N TYR A 97 -10.32 -5.40 -1.37
CA TYR A 97 -11.15 -4.25 -1.09
C TYR A 97 -11.04 -3.19 -2.18
N LEU A 98 -9.82 -2.91 -2.66
CA LEU A 98 -9.61 -1.96 -3.75
C LEU A 98 -10.27 -2.45 -5.05
N VAL A 99 -10.16 -3.74 -5.36
CA VAL A 99 -10.85 -4.34 -6.53
C VAL A 99 -12.35 -4.17 -6.41
N ASN A 100 -12.92 -4.47 -5.25
CA ASN A 100 -14.35 -4.33 -5.00
C ASN A 100 -14.82 -2.87 -5.03
N SER A 101 -13.88 -1.93 -4.87
CA SER A 101 -14.14 -0.49 -4.96
C SER A 101 -13.93 0.08 -6.36
N GLY A 102 -13.71 -0.77 -7.35
CA GLY A 102 -13.65 -0.38 -8.76
C GLY A 102 -12.28 -0.22 -9.36
N VAL A 103 -11.21 -0.62 -8.65
CA VAL A 103 -9.86 -0.62 -9.22
C VAL A 103 -9.63 -1.93 -9.97
N ASP A 104 -9.14 -1.85 -11.20
CA ASP A 104 -8.87 -3.02 -12.02
C ASP A 104 -7.80 -3.91 -11.36
N SER A 105 -8.11 -5.20 -11.20
CA SER A 105 -7.22 -6.14 -10.54
C SER A 105 -5.89 -6.31 -11.29
N SER A 106 -5.85 -6.10 -12.60
CA SER A 106 -4.63 -6.19 -13.40
C SER A 106 -3.59 -5.14 -13.02
N ARG A 107 -4.00 -4.07 -12.35
CA ARG A 107 -3.12 -2.99 -11.87
C ARG A 107 -2.54 -3.27 -10.50
N LEU A 108 -3.06 -4.26 -9.77
CA LEU A 108 -2.78 -4.49 -8.36
C LEU A 108 -2.01 -5.79 -8.15
N ALA A 109 -0.96 -5.73 -7.36
CA ALA A 109 -0.24 -6.91 -6.89
C ALA A 109 -0.11 -6.84 -5.37
N ALA A 110 -0.36 -7.95 -4.68
CA ALA A 110 -0.26 -8.03 -3.22
C ALA A 110 0.77 -9.07 -2.82
N THR A 111 1.65 -8.71 -1.90
CA THR A 111 2.75 -9.57 -1.44
C THR A 111 2.88 -9.45 0.08
N GLY A 112 2.90 -10.59 0.77
CA GLY A 112 3.24 -10.63 2.19
C GLY A 112 4.76 -10.63 2.36
N VAL A 113 5.27 -9.85 3.30
CA VAL A 113 6.70 -9.79 3.66
C VAL A 113 6.83 -10.10 5.15
N PRO A 114 6.77 -11.40 5.53
CA PRO A 114 6.81 -11.78 6.93
C PRO A 114 8.22 -11.66 7.50
N MET A 115 8.34 -11.09 8.69
CA MET A 115 9.56 -11.04 9.49
C MET A 115 10.78 -10.52 8.71
N ASP A 116 10.57 -9.48 7.91
CA ASP A 116 11.61 -8.85 7.09
C ASP A 116 11.27 -7.39 6.85
N GLY A 117 12.21 -6.64 6.29
CA GLY A 117 11.98 -5.24 5.92
C GLY A 117 11.67 -4.33 7.10
N TYR A 118 12.26 -4.59 8.27
CA TYR A 118 12.00 -3.81 9.47
C TYR A 118 12.44 -2.35 9.32
N VAL A 119 11.58 -1.43 9.79
CA VAL A 119 11.85 0.01 9.80
C VAL A 119 12.16 0.53 11.20
N ALA A 120 11.98 -0.30 12.23
CA ALA A 120 12.17 0.08 13.63
C ALA A 120 12.66 -1.11 14.45
N ASP A 121 13.01 -0.83 15.72
CA ASP A 121 13.55 -1.82 16.65
C ASP A 121 12.42 -2.72 17.18
N ASN A 122 12.56 -4.03 16.98
CA ASN A 122 11.62 -5.04 17.48
C ASN A 122 11.72 -5.29 18.99
N SER A 123 12.71 -4.75 19.66
CA SER A 123 12.87 -4.93 21.10
C SER A 123 11.87 -4.11 21.93
N THR A 124 11.21 -3.13 21.31
CA THR A 124 10.18 -2.32 21.94
C THR A 124 8.83 -2.51 21.27
N GLU A 125 7.72 -2.33 22.02
CA GLU A 125 6.38 -2.40 21.44
C GLU A 125 6.17 -1.26 20.41
N ALA A 126 6.68 -0.06 20.71
CA ALA A 126 6.58 1.06 19.77
C ALA A 126 7.27 0.74 18.43
N GLY A 127 8.44 0.10 18.47
CA GLY A 127 9.17 -0.32 17.27
C GLY A 127 8.44 -1.43 16.52
N ARG A 128 7.93 -2.42 17.24
CA ARG A 128 7.14 -3.51 16.63
C ARG A 128 5.89 -2.97 15.95
N ALA A 129 5.21 -2.00 16.57
CA ALA A 129 4.02 -1.39 15.97
C ALA A 129 4.35 -0.67 14.65
N GLN A 130 5.52 -0.04 14.54
CA GLN A 130 5.96 0.58 13.29
C GLN A 130 6.27 -0.46 12.21
N ASN A 131 6.77 -1.62 12.60
CA ASN A 131 7.07 -2.71 11.65
C ASN A 131 5.79 -3.37 11.12
N ARG A 132 4.72 -3.42 11.91
CA ARG A 132 3.42 -3.94 11.51
C ARG A 132 2.70 -2.91 10.64
N ARG A 133 2.93 -2.96 9.33
CA ARG A 133 2.41 -1.95 8.40
C ARG A 133 2.08 -2.53 7.04
N VAL A 134 1.34 -1.76 6.25
CA VAL A 134 1.13 -2.02 4.82
C VAL A 134 1.72 -0.85 4.06
N GLU A 135 2.58 -1.16 3.08
CA GLU A 135 3.13 -0.16 2.17
C GLU A 135 2.52 -0.36 0.79
N ILE A 136 2.09 0.73 0.19
CA ILE A 136 1.48 0.71 -1.14
C ILE A 136 2.28 1.65 -2.03
N TYR A 137 2.81 1.10 -3.14
CA TYR A 137 3.60 1.84 -4.11
C TYR A 137 2.79 2.05 -5.37
N ILE A 138 2.67 3.30 -5.78
CA ILE A 138 1.97 3.70 -7.01
C ILE A 138 3.04 4.20 -7.99
N SER A 139 3.17 3.51 -9.12
CA SER A 139 4.18 3.84 -10.14
C SER A 139 3.54 3.96 -11.52
N ALA A 140 4.19 4.69 -12.41
CA ALA A 140 3.75 4.80 -13.80
C ALA A 140 3.82 3.42 -14.47
N ASN A 141 2.75 3.03 -15.17
CA ASN A 141 2.78 1.82 -15.97
C ASN A 141 3.41 2.11 -17.34
N GLU A 142 3.51 1.07 -18.17
CA GLU A 142 4.14 1.17 -19.50
C GLU A 142 3.45 2.21 -20.38
N ASP A 143 2.13 2.27 -20.34
CA ASP A 143 1.36 3.22 -21.17
C ASP A 143 1.62 4.66 -20.76
N MET A 144 1.69 4.94 -19.46
CA MET A 144 2.00 6.27 -18.95
C MET A 144 3.39 6.70 -19.37
N VAL A 145 4.37 5.81 -19.30
CA VAL A 145 5.75 6.08 -19.72
C VAL A 145 5.81 6.40 -21.20
N LYS A 146 5.11 5.61 -22.05
CA LYS A 146 5.03 5.86 -23.48
C LYS A 146 4.43 7.22 -23.80
N GLN A 147 3.34 7.60 -23.12
CA GLN A 147 2.70 8.89 -23.30
C GLN A 147 3.64 10.04 -22.94
N ALA A 148 4.37 9.92 -21.83
CA ALA A 148 5.33 10.94 -21.42
C ALA A 148 6.45 11.09 -22.45
N ASN A 149 6.99 9.97 -22.95
CA ASN A 149 8.06 9.96 -23.96
C ASN A 149 7.60 10.54 -25.29
N ALA A 150 6.32 10.37 -25.63
CA ALA A 150 5.72 10.95 -26.84
C ALA A 150 5.32 12.43 -26.67
N GLY A 151 5.46 12.98 -25.47
CA GLY A 151 5.08 14.37 -25.17
C GLY A 151 3.58 14.62 -25.11
N THR A 152 2.78 13.57 -24.95
CA THR A 152 1.30 13.67 -24.89
C THR A 152 0.77 13.71 -23.48
N LEU A 153 1.54 13.27 -22.52
CA LEU A 153 1.16 13.30 -21.10
C LEU A 153 1.38 14.71 -20.55
N LYS A 154 0.36 15.25 -19.90
CA LYS A 154 0.40 16.61 -19.31
C LYS A 154 0.25 16.58 -17.80
#